data_664b1bc0fe450e9d56821e241a0b7eb9
#
_entry.id   664b1bc0fe450e9d56821e241a0b7eb9
#
_cell.length_a   1.000
_cell.length_b   1.000
_cell.length_c   1.000
_cell.angle_alpha   90.00
_cell.angle_beta   90.00
_cell.angle_gamma   90.00
#
_symmetry.space_group_name_H-M   'P 1'
#
loop_
_entity.id
_entity.type
_entity.pdbx_description
1 polymer ?
#
loop_
_entity_poly.entity_id
_entity_poly.type
_entity_poly.pdbx_seq_one_letter_code
_entity_poly.pdbx_strand_id
1 'polypeptide(L)'
;MYKTEYRSTDPNLSLLTEHFEIPSTVLPAAFQYKLLRSVHACPNAIFRMSPDIAGLVQTSNNVARVLVKDGSYSILCLTRSAVDSEKMDLALTIRSAFELAGAEVTFGGSYPGWTPNPDASIVKMMSELYTERTNEKADVNACHAGLECGIIGKNYPDMEMISFGPNIHGAHSPDEKVQVSSVQKYWEFLLETLKRIPAKNQATV
;
A
#
# COMPACT_ATOMS: atom_id res chain seq x y z
N MET A 1 -7.94 12.92 27.15
CA MET A 1 -8.64 12.66 25.88
C MET A 1 -7.81 11.72 25.00
N TYR A 2 -6.74 12.13 24.34
CA TYR A 2 -5.97 11.26 23.44
C TYR A 2 -5.49 9.93 24.05
N LYS A 3 -4.93 9.92 25.26
CA LYS A 3 -4.51 8.66 25.91
C LYS A 3 -5.65 7.65 26.15
N THR A 4 -6.87 8.13 26.33
CA THR A 4 -8.05 7.27 26.51
C THR A 4 -8.52 6.73 25.17
N GLU A 5 -8.52 7.57 24.14
CA GLU A 5 -8.94 7.24 22.78
C GLU A 5 -8.01 6.20 22.14
N TYR A 6 -6.69 6.39 22.27
CA TYR A 6 -5.69 5.50 21.67
C TYR A 6 -5.21 4.36 22.57
N ARG A 7 -5.86 4.14 23.73
CA ARG A 7 -5.44 3.13 24.70
C ARG A 7 -5.27 1.72 24.15
N SER A 8 -6.10 1.33 23.17
CA SER A 8 -6.08 -0.02 22.57
C SER A 8 -5.07 -0.14 21.43
N THR A 9 -4.78 0.95 20.74
CA THR A 9 -3.90 0.96 19.54
C THR A 9 -2.50 1.44 19.85
N ASP A 10 -2.37 2.32 20.84
CA ASP A 10 -1.08 2.85 21.32
C ASP A 10 -1.12 3.09 22.84
N PRO A 11 -0.97 2.03 23.64
CA PRO A 11 -1.05 2.13 25.11
C PRO A 11 0.07 2.97 25.72
N ASN A 12 1.17 3.15 25.01
CA ASN A 12 2.35 3.91 25.45
C ASN A 12 2.35 5.36 24.95
N LEU A 13 1.26 5.84 24.33
CA LEU A 13 1.16 7.21 23.82
C LEU A 13 1.52 8.23 24.89
N SER A 14 2.52 9.04 24.60
CA SER A 14 2.98 10.13 25.45
C SER A 14 2.88 11.45 24.68
N LEU A 15 2.29 12.45 25.32
CA LEU A 15 2.20 13.81 24.80
C LEU A 15 2.91 14.73 25.78
N LEU A 16 3.94 15.39 25.28
CA LEU A 16 4.71 16.39 26.03
C LEU A 16 4.47 17.75 25.40
N THR A 17 4.31 18.77 26.23
CA THR A 17 4.27 20.17 25.81
C THR A 17 5.40 20.93 26.51
N GLU A 18 6.16 21.66 25.73
CA GLU A 18 7.27 22.46 26.23
C GLU A 18 7.06 23.94 25.88
N HIS A 19 7.50 24.81 26.77
CA HIS A 19 7.56 26.24 26.47
C HIS A 19 8.73 26.48 25.50
N PHE A 20 8.43 27.19 24.42
CA PHE A 20 9.43 27.58 23.44
C PHE A 20 9.52 29.10 23.35
N GLU A 21 10.69 29.63 23.00
CA GLU A 21 10.84 31.04 22.73
C GLU A 21 9.97 31.44 21.53
N ILE A 22 9.31 32.61 21.63
CA ILE A 22 8.48 33.10 20.55
C ILE A 22 9.34 33.39 19.33
N PRO A 23 9.10 32.69 18.18
CA PRO A 23 9.89 32.90 16.98
C PRO A 23 9.73 34.33 16.46
N SER A 24 10.80 34.89 15.94
CA SER A 24 10.82 36.25 15.39
C SER A 24 9.93 36.42 14.16
N THR A 25 9.62 35.34 13.46
CA THR A 25 8.77 35.33 12.28
C THR A 25 7.77 34.17 12.36
N VAL A 26 6.55 34.44 11.92
CA VAL A 26 5.46 33.48 11.85
C VAL A 26 4.82 33.50 10.46
N LEU A 27 4.10 32.43 10.11
CA LEU A 27 3.31 32.44 8.88
C LEU A 27 2.20 33.50 8.94
N PRO A 28 1.92 34.22 7.84
CA PRO A 28 0.73 35.07 7.76
C PRO A 28 -0.53 34.24 8.10
N ALA A 29 -1.40 34.84 8.95
CA ALA A 29 -2.58 34.12 9.47
C ALA A 29 -3.48 33.56 8.36
N ALA A 30 -3.67 34.29 7.26
CA ALA A 30 -4.45 33.81 6.12
C ALA A 30 -3.82 32.63 5.41
N PHE A 31 -2.49 32.57 5.30
CA PHE A 31 -1.76 31.45 4.73
C PHE A 31 -1.81 30.24 5.67
N GLN A 32 -1.53 30.44 6.95
CA GLN A 32 -1.63 29.39 7.96
C GLN A 32 -3.02 28.73 7.98
N TYR A 33 -4.07 29.56 7.92
CA TYR A 33 -5.45 29.07 7.86
C TYR A 33 -5.70 28.17 6.64
N LYS A 34 -5.28 28.59 5.44
CA LYS A 34 -5.42 27.81 4.22
C LYS A 34 -4.62 26.49 4.29
N LEU A 35 -3.38 26.55 4.73
CA LEU A 35 -2.50 25.38 4.86
C LEU A 35 -3.10 24.33 5.80
N LEU A 36 -3.50 24.74 7.01
CA LEU A 36 -4.08 23.82 7.99
C LEU A 36 -5.39 23.19 7.49
N ARG A 37 -6.23 23.99 6.80
CA ARG A 37 -7.48 23.50 6.23
C ARG A 37 -7.28 22.55 5.07
N SER A 38 -6.34 22.81 4.18
CA SER A 38 -6.04 21.87 3.08
C SER A 38 -5.45 20.56 3.56
N VAL A 39 -4.55 20.59 4.54
CA VAL A 39 -4.03 19.37 5.18
C VAL A 39 -5.16 18.59 5.87
N HIS A 40 -6.06 19.27 6.57
CA HIS A 40 -7.19 18.62 7.24
C HIS A 40 -8.21 18.04 6.24
N ALA A 41 -8.42 18.70 5.10
CA ALA A 41 -9.32 18.23 4.06
C ALA A 41 -8.72 17.12 3.18
N CYS A 42 -7.39 16.98 3.20
CA CYS A 42 -6.71 15.94 2.42
C CYS A 42 -7.07 14.56 2.96
N PRO A 43 -7.61 13.65 2.13
CA PRO A 43 -7.84 12.28 2.55
C PRO A 43 -6.55 11.63 3.05
N ASN A 44 -6.61 10.97 4.21
CA ASN A 44 -5.49 10.28 4.82
C ASN A 44 -5.95 8.94 5.40
N ALA A 45 -5.11 7.91 5.36
CA ALA A 45 -5.39 6.53 5.71
C ALA A 45 -6.29 5.81 4.66
N ILE A 46 -7.22 4.97 5.10
CA ILE A 46 -8.09 4.19 4.22
C ILE A 46 -9.09 5.13 3.54
N PHE A 47 -9.11 5.11 2.22
CA PHE A 47 -10.11 5.84 1.44
C PHE A 47 -11.26 4.93 1.03
N ARG A 48 -10.96 3.70 0.60
CA ARG A 48 -11.96 2.71 0.19
C ARG A 48 -11.53 1.29 0.51
N MET A 49 -12.48 0.50 0.98
CA MET A 49 -12.35 -0.96 1.10
C MET A 49 -12.75 -1.63 -0.20
N SER A 50 -12.19 -2.81 -0.47
CA SER A 50 -12.59 -3.61 -1.62
C SER A 50 -14.05 -4.05 -1.48
N PRO A 51 -14.88 -3.90 -2.53
CA PRO A 51 -16.23 -4.45 -2.53
C PRO A 51 -16.24 -5.97 -2.69
N ASP A 52 -15.17 -6.55 -3.27
CA ASP A 52 -15.11 -7.95 -3.68
C ASP A 52 -14.40 -8.82 -2.65
N ILE A 53 -13.49 -8.26 -1.86
CA ILE A 53 -12.67 -8.99 -0.87
C ILE A 53 -12.84 -8.36 0.50
N ALA A 54 -13.48 -9.07 1.40
CA ALA A 54 -13.71 -8.60 2.76
C ALA A 54 -12.39 -8.34 3.50
N GLY A 55 -12.30 -7.19 4.16
CA GLY A 55 -11.12 -6.80 4.94
C GLY A 55 -9.95 -6.22 4.12
N LEU A 56 -10.02 -6.25 2.78
CA LEU A 56 -8.99 -5.69 1.93
C LEU A 56 -9.16 -4.17 1.78
N VAL A 57 -8.11 -3.42 2.08
CA VAL A 57 -8.02 -2.00 1.70
C VAL A 57 -7.74 -1.92 0.21
N GLN A 58 -8.63 -1.30 -0.57
CA GLN A 58 -8.47 -1.14 -2.00
C GLN A 58 -7.72 0.14 -2.36
N THR A 59 -8.04 1.23 -1.69
CA THR A 59 -7.45 2.55 -1.96
C THR A 59 -7.13 3.26 -0.65
N SER A 60 -5.95 3.83 -0.57
CA SER A 60 -5.50 4.59 0.59
C SER A 60 -4.57 5.74 0.19
N ASN A 61 -4.43 6.72 1.07
CA ASN A 61 -3.44 7.77 0.95
C ASN A 61 -2.70 7.94 2.28
N ASN A 62 -1.44 8.27 2.20
CA ASN A 62 -0.63 8.68 3.34
C ASN A 62 -0.10 10.10 3.08
N VAL A 63 -0.51 11.05 3.93
CA VAL A 63 0.16 12.36 4.01
C VAL A 63 1.49 12.13 4.71
N ALA A 64 2.49 11.76 3.92
CA ALA A 64 3.76 11.22 4.42
C ALA A 64 4.67 12.30 5.00
N ARG A 65 4.58 13.53 4.51
CA ARG A 65 5.41 14.64 4.98
C ARG A 65 4.71 15.98 4.78
N VAL A 66 4.76 16.79 5.80
CA VAL A 66 4.40 18.22 5.74
C VAL A 66 5.62 19.00 6.18
N LEU A 67 6.19 19.79 5.29
CA LEU A 67 7.33 20.68 5.57
C LEU A 67 6.96 22.11 5.27
N VAL A 68 7.17 22.99 6.24
CA VAL A 68 7.05 24.45 6.08
C VAL A 68 8.37 25.05 6.50
N LYS A 69 9.05 25.67 5.57
CA LYS A 69 10.40 26.24 5.81
C LYS A 69 10.69 27.36 4.81
N ASP A 70 11.36 28.42 5.28
CA ASP A 70 11.92 29.50 4.45
C ASP A 70 10.85 30.14 3.50
N GLY A 71 9.64 30.38 4.02
CA GLY A 71 8.55 30.99 3.26
C GLY A 71 7.89 30.08 2.23
N SER A 72 8.26 28.82 2.17
CA SER A 72 7.68 27.80 1.30
C SER A 72 7.09 26.64 2.10
N TYR A 73 6.22 25.85 1.45
CA TYR A 73 5.75 24.58 2.00
C TYR A 73 5.77 23.49 0.94
N SER A 74 5.95 22.26 1.39
CA SER A 74 5.78 21.07 0.57
C SER A 74 5.05 19.99 1.34
N ILE A 75 4.17 19.29 0.64
CA ILE A 75 3.40 18.18 1.20
C ILE A 75 3.59 17.01 0.25
N LEU A 76 4.04 15.89 0.81
CA LEU A 76 4.19 14.64 0.06
C LEU A 76 3.08 13.68 0.46
N CYS A 77 2.35 13.20 -0.53
CA CYS A 77 1.34 12.17 -0.38
C CYS A 77 1.75 10.91 -1.12
N LEU A 78 1.45 9.76 -0.55
CA LEU A 78 1.60 8.47 -1.21
C LEU A 78 0.21 7.83 -1.34
N THR A 79 -0.34 7.89 -2.55
CA THR A 79 -1.62 7.29 -2.89
C THR A 79 -1.39 5.90 -3.46
N ARG A 80 -2.12 4.91 -2.95
CA ARG A 80 -2.06 3.52 -3.38
C ARG A 80 -3.45 3.01 -3.70
N SER A 81 -3.59 2.21 -4.75
CA SER A 81 -4.82 1.47 -5.06
C SER A 81 -4.52 0.23 -5.87
N ALA A 82 -5.31 -0.82 -5.68
CA ALA A 82 -5.36 -1.97 -6.58
C ALA A 82 -6.06 -1.65 -7.92
N VAL A 83 -6.80 -0.53 -7.97
CA VAL A 83 -7.59 -0.08 -9.14
C VAL A 83 -7.09 1.28 -9.60
N ASP A 84 -6.57 1.34 -10.84
CA ASP A 84 -5.92 2.54 -11.37
C ASP A 84 -6.86 3.76 -11.48
N SER A 85 -8.12 3.56 -11.86
CA SER A 85 -9.10 4.65 -11.93
C SER A 85 -9.37 5.28 -10.57
N GLU A 86 -9.47 4.49 -9.50
CA GLU A 86 -9.65 5.00 -8.14
C GLU A 86 -8.39 5.68 -7.60
N LYS A 87 -7.21 5.17 -7.95
CA LYS A 87 -5.95 5.84 -7.63
C LYS A 87 -5.94 7.26 -8.19
N MET A 88 -6.35 7.41 -9.45
CA MET A 88 -6.41 8.71 -10.11
C MET A 88 -7.50 9.61 -9.54
N ASP A 89 -8.67 9.07 -9.22
CA ASP A 89 -9.77 9.82 -8.59
C ASP A 89 -9.33 10.40 -7.23
N LEU A 90 -8.71 9.58 -6.40
CA LEU A 90 -8.17 10.05 -5.12
C LEU A 90 -7.04 11.07 -5.31
N ALA A 91 -6.15 10.88 -6.28
CA ALA A 91 -5.08 11.84 -6.57
C ALA A 91 -5.65 13.19 -7.04
N LEU A 92 -6.70 13.19 -7.85
CA LEU A 92 -7.41 14.41 -8.28
C LEU A 92 -8.17 15.08 -7.14
N THR A 93 -8.75 14.32 -6.23
CA THR A 93 -9.36 14.83 -5.00
C THR A 93 -8.34 15.57 -4.14
N ILE A 94 -7.16 14.97 -3.93
CA ILE A 94 -6.05 15.60 -3.20
C ILE A 94 -5.57 16.86 -3.91
N ARG A 95 -5.39 16.79 -5.23
CA ARG A 95 -5.03 17.97 -6.06
C ARG A 95 -6.01 19.11 -5.84
N SER A 96 -7.30 18.84 -5.94
CA SER A 96 -8.34 19.84 -5.80
C SER A 96 -8.28 20.56 -4.44
N ALA A 97 -8.06 19.81 -3.35
CA ALA A 97 -7.95 20.38 -2.01
C ALA A 97 -6.76 21.35 -1.88
N PHE A 98 -5.61 21.00 -2.48
CA PHE A 98 -4.41 21.83 -2.40
C PHE A 98 -4.40 22.99 -3.40
N GLU A 99 -4.92 22.81 -4.62
CA GLU A 99 -5.06 23.89 -5.60
C GLU A 99 -6.01 25.00 -5.11
N LEU A 100 -7.11 24.66 -4.43
CA LEU A 100 -7.98 25.65 -3.76
C LEU A 100 -7.25 26.47 -2.68
N ALA A 101 -6.20 25.91 -2.07
CA ALA A 101 -5.33 26.63 -1.15
C ALA A 101 -4.24 27.45 -1.84
N GLY A 102 -4.10 27.32 -3.17
CA GLY A 102 -3.10 28.02 -3.98
C GLY A 102 -1.78 27.26 -4.13
N ALA A 103 -1.77 25.94 -3.91
CA ALA A 103 -0.59 25.10 -4.13
C ALA A 103 -0.46 24.70 -5.61
N GLU A 104 0.77 24.49 -6.05
CA GLU A 104 1.07 23.74 -7.27
C GLU A 104 1.14 22.23 -6.92
N VAL A 105 0.45 21.41 -7.69
CA VAL A 105 0.38 19.96 -7.45
C VAL A 105 0.88 19.18 -8.65
N THR A 106 1.86 18.32 -8.42
CA THR A 106 2.44 17.44 -9.43
C THR A 106 2.24 15.97 -9.05
N PHE A 107 2.10 15.11 -10.06
CA PHE A 107 2.04 13.66 -9.89
C PHE A 107 3.32 13.02 -10.43
N GLY A 108 3.83 12.03 -9.73
CA GLY A 108 5.01 11.29 -10.15
C GLY A 108 5.10 9.91 -9.52
N GLY A 109 6.00 9.05 -10.05
CA GLY A 109 6.29 7.74 -9.49
C GLY A 109 5.12 6.75 -9.54
N SER A 110 4.14 6.95 -10.42
CA SER A 110 2.99 6.06 -10.52
C SER A 110 3.37 4.71 -11.13
N TYR A 111 2.84 3.65 -10.54
CA TYR A 111 2.88 2.28 -11.06
C TYR A 111 1.47 1.70 -11.13
N PRO A 112 1.22 0.69 -12.01
CA PRO A 112 -0.10 0.08 -12.14
C PRO A 112 -0.56 -0.61 -10.87
N GLY A 113 -1.86 -0.59 -10.61
CA GLY A 113 -2.49 -1.47 -9.64
C GLY A 113 -2.42 -2.93 -10.08
N TRP A 114 -2.55 -3.84 -9.13
CA TRP A 114 -2.74 -5.26 -9.40
C TRP A 114 -4.06 -5.69 -8.77
N THR A 115 -5.08 -5.77 -9.62
CA THR A 115 -6.41 -6.21 -9.17
C THR A 115 -6.36 -7.71 -8.84
N PRO A 116 -6.72 -8.11 -7.63
CA PRO A 116 -6.73 -9.52 -7.23
C PRO A 116 -7.70 -10.35 -8.07
N ASN A 117 -7.29 -11.56 -8.46
CA ASN A 117 -8.15 -12.54 -9.09
C ASN A 117 -8.12 -13.85 -8.27
N PRO A 118 -9.00 -14.02 -7.28
CA PRO A 118 -9.03 -15.22 -6.44
C PRO A 118 -9.44 -16.48 -7.21
N ASP A 119 -10.07 -16.31 -8.37
CA ASP A 119 -10.52 -17.40 -9.23
C ASP A 119 -9.49 -17.88 -10.24
N ALA A 120 -8.33 -17.25 -10.31
CA ALA A 120 -7.25 -17.66 -11.19
C ALA A 120 -6.85 -19.12 -10.96
N SER A 121 -6.54 -19.85 -12.05
CA SER A 121 -6.23 -21.28 -12.00
C SER A 121 -4.96 -21.55 -11.18
N ILE A 122 -3.96 -20.65 -11.28
CA ILE A 122 -2.74 -20.73 -10.49
C ILE A 122 -3.01 -20.62 -8.98
N VAL A 123 -3.94 -19.75 -8.57
CA VAL A 123 -4.31 -19.56 -7.16
C VAL A 123 -4.95 -20.85 -6.61
N LYS A 124 -5.89 -21.43 -7.35
CA LYS A 124 -6.57 -22.67 -6.99
C LYS A 124 -5.57 -23.83 -6.88
N MET A 125 -4.77 -24.04 -7.91
CA MET A 125 -3.76 -25.11 -7.95
C MET A 125 -2.75 -24.99 -6.79
N MET A 126 -2.25 -23.78 -6.51
CA MET A 126 -1.30 -23.61 -5.41
C MET A 126 -1.95 -23.75 -4.04
N SER A 127 -3.21 -23.34 -3.88
CA SER A 127 -3.96 -23.53 -2.63
C SER A 127 -4.21 -25.01 -2.32
N GLU A 128 -4.54 -25.80 -3.34
CA GLU A 128 -4.68 -27.26 -3.25
C GLU A 128 -3.35 -27.90 -2.88
N LEU A 129 -2.27 -27.57 -3.58
CA LEU A 129 -0.92 -28.07 -3.29
C LEU A 129 -0.48 -27.75 -1.86
N TYR A 130 -0.76 -26.52 -1.38
CA TYR A 130 -0.45 -26.13 0.00
C TYR A 130 -1.19 -27.01 1.00
N THR A 131 -2.49 -27.19 0.79
CA THR A 131 -3.32 -28.04 1.66
C THR A 131 -2.87 -29.49 1.67
N GLU A 132 -2.52 -30.05 0.52
CA GLU A 132 -1.97 -31.42 0.41
C GLU A 132 -0.66 -31.60 1.20
N ARG A 133 0.19 -30.59 1.20
CA ARG A 133 1.51 -30.66 1.86
C ARG A 133 1.47 -30.39 3.36
N THR A 134 0.60 -29.54 3.80
CA THR A 134 0.56 -29.05 5.19
C THR A 134 -0.60 -29.56 5.99
N ASN A 135 -1.62 -30.10 5.34
CA ASN A 135 -2.94 -30.41 5.90
C ASN A 135 -3.64 -29.18 6.51
N GLU A 136 -3.27 -27.97 6.05
CA GLU A 136 -3.83 -26.69 6.46
C GLU A 136 -4.35 -25.96 5.23
N LYS A 137 -5.41 -25.15 5.41
CA LYS A 137 -5.92 -24.30 4.34
C LYS A 137 -4.94 -23.19 4.03
N ALA A 138 -4.67 -22.94 2.74
CA ALA A 138 -3.86 -21.81 2.32
C ALA A 138 -4.56 -20.49 2.67
N ASP A 139 -3.82 -19.54 3.20
CA ASP A 139 -4.26 -18.18 3.41
C ASP A 139 -3.90 -17.34 2.19
N VAL A 140 -4.92 -17.07 1.34
CA VAL A 140 -4.76 -16.30 0.10
C VAL A 140 -5.24 -14.87 0.35
N ASN A 141 -4.29 -13.98 0.44
CA ASN A 141 -4.52 -12.58 0.74
C ASN A 141 -4.22 -11.70 -0.46
N ALA A 142 -4.80 -10.51 -0.45
CA ALA A 142 -4.49 -9.45 -1.40
C ALA A 142 -4.05 -8.20 -0.65
N CYS A 143 -3.25 -7.37 -1.31
CA CYS A 143 -2.87 -6.07 -0.78
C CYS A 143 -2.85 -5.02 -1.90
N HIS A 144 -3.04 -3.77 -1.54
CA HIS A 144 -2.96 -2.62 -2.46
C HIS A 144 -1.54 -2.03 -2.53
N ALA A 145 -0.53 -2.85 -2.26
CA ALA A 145 0.87 -2.45 -2.39
C ALA A 145 1.32 -2.46 -3.86
N GLY A 146 2.39 -1.70 -4.15
CA GLY A 146 3.07 -1.79 -5.44
C GLY A 146 3.87 -3.09 -5.52
N LEU A 147 3.36 -4.02 -6.30
CA LEU A 147 4.03 -5.27 -6.58
C LEU A 147 4.42 -5.34 -8.06
N GLU A 148 5.49 -6.07 -8.36
CA GLU A 148 5.98 -6.31 -9.70
C GLU A 148 4.90 -6.92 -10.61
N CYS A 149 4.00 -7.71 -10.04
CA CYS A 149 2.85 -8.28 -10.75
C CYS A 149 1.96 -7.20 -11.40
N GLY A 150 1.78 -6.03 -10.79
CA GLY A 150 1.05 -4.93 -11.41
C GLY A 150 1.74 -4.42 -12.67
N ILE A 151 3.07 -4.30 -12.64
CA ILE A 151 3.87 -3.83 -13.78
C ILE A 151 3.89 -4.87 -14.89
N ILE A 152 4.06 -6.15 -14.55
CA ILE A 152 4.05 -7.27 -15.51
C ILE A 152 2.66 -7.40 -16.14
N GLY A 153 1.60 -7.41 -15.32
CA GLY A 153 0.22 -7.57 -15.77
C GLY A 153 -0.26 -6.48 -16.72
N LYS A 154 0.27 -5.26 -16.62
CA LYS A 154 -0.01 -4.19 -17.58
C LYS A 154 0.44 -4.55 -18.99
N ASN A 155 1.56 -5.27 -19.11
CA ASN A 155 2.11 -5.68 -20.42
C ASN A 155 1.58 -7.05 -20.86
N TYR A 156 1.06 -7.86 -19.94
CA TYR A 156 0.54 -9.22 -20.16
C TYR A 156 -0.81 -9.38 -19.46
N PRO A 157 -1.89 -8.77 -19.97
CA PRO A 157 -3.18 -8.69 -19.25
C PRO A 157 -3.84 -10.06 -19.00
N ASP A 158 -3.53 -11.05 -19.82
CA ASP A 158 -4.06 -12.42 -19.68
C ASP A 158 -3.18 -13.32 -18.81
N MET A 159 -2.09 -12.79 -18.25
CA MET A 159 -1.20 -13.58 -17.41
C MET A 159 -1.78 -13.72 -16.00
N GLU A 160 -2.02 -14.95 -15.58
CA GLU A 160 -2.32 -15.25 -14.19
C GLU A 160 -1.05 -15.17 -13.34
N MET A 161 -1.14 -14.49 -12.22
CA MET A 161 0.01 -14.23 -11.36
C MET A 161 -0.35 -14.42 -9.89
N ILE A 162 0.64 -14.86 -9.11
CA ILE A 162 0.57 -14.95 -7.66
C ILE A 162 1.93 -14.54 -7.08
N SER A 163 1.91 -13.85 -5.96
CA SER A 163 3.12 -13.49 -5.21
C SER A 163 3.19 -14.32 -3.94
N PHE A 164 4.30 -14.97 -3.71
CA PHE A 164 4.56 -15.76 -2.50
C PHE A 164 6.06 -15.81 -2.21
N GLY A 165 6.43 -16.10 -0.97
CA GLY A 165 7.84 -16.11 -0.59
C GLY A 165 8.06 -16.67 0.81
N PRO A 166 9.32 -16.65 1.28
CA PRO A 166 9.66 -17.00 2.65
C PRO A 166 9.21 -15.93 3.64
N ASN A 167 9.23 -16.27 4.94
CA ASN A 167 8.90 -15.34 6.00
C ASN A 167 9.97 -14.27 6.15
N ILE A 168 9.57 -13.02 5.99
CA ILE A 168 10.39 -11.82 6.19
C ILE A 168 9.94 -11.13 7.49
N HIS A 169 10.89 -10.73 8.31
CA HIS A 169 10.65 -9.95 9.51
C HIS A 169 11.33 -8.59 9.40
N GLY A 170 10.64 -7.53 9.83
CA GLY A 170 11.17 -6.18 9.78
C GLY A 170 11.39 -5.65 8.37
N ALA A 171 10.55 -6.06 7.40
CA ALA A 171 10.63 -5.58 6.03
C ALA A 171 10.70 -4.05 5.97
N HIS A 172 11.52 -3.51 5.06
CA HIS A 172 11.80 -2.08 4.87
C HIS A 172 12.48 -1.39 6.07
N SER A 173 13.13 -2.14 6.93
CA SER A 173 13.92 -1.60 8.05
C SER A 173 15.38 -2.08 7.99
N PRO A 174 16.32 -1.40 8.70
CA PRO A 174 17.69 -1.89 8.84
C PRO A 174 17.82 -3.28 9.49
N ASP A 175 16.78 -3.71 10.22
CA ASP A 175 16.72 -5.00 10.92
C ASP A 175 16.01 -6.09 10.08
N GLU A 176 15.82 -5.85 8.78
CA GLU A 176 15.17 -6.81 7.89
C GLU A 176 15.93 -8.15 7.86
N LYS A 177 15.21 -9.22 8.06
CA LYS A 177 15.76 -10.58 8.07
C LYS A 177 14.77 -11.61 7.55
N VAL A 178 15.31 -12.66 6.92
CA VAL A 178 14.54 -13.81 6.44
C VAL A 178 14.69 -14.99 7.39
N GLN A 179 13.64 -15.74 7.62
CA GLN A 179 13.68 -16.98 8.38
C GLN A 179 14.21 -18.11 7.51
N VAL A 180 15.41 -18.61 7.80
CA VAL A 180 16.12 -19.63 6.99
C VAL A 180 15.26 -20.89 6.76
N SER A 181 14.60 -21.41 7.80
CA SER A 181 13.74 -22.61 7.67
C SER A 181 12.54 -22.39 6.73
N SER A 182 12.06 -21.17 6.60
CA SER A 182 10.97 -20.82 5.65
C SER A 182 11.47 -20.77 4.20
N VAL A 183 12.74 -20.44 3.97
CA VAL A 183 13.35 -20.44 2.64
C VAL A 183 13.37 -21.87 2.07
N GLN A 184 13.70 -22.86 2.90
CA GLN A 184 13.68 -24.27 2.48
C GLN A 184 12.27 -24.73 2.10
N LYS A 185 11.28 -24.43 2.94
CA LYS A 185 9.87 -24.73 2.66
C LYS A 185 9.37 -24.04 1.39
N TYR A 186 9.72 -22.77 1.22
CA TYR A 186 9.39 -21.99 0.03
C TYR A 186 9.98 -22.63 -1.23
N TRP A 187 11.26 -23.04 -1.20
CA TRP A 187 11.93 -23.66 -2.33
C TRP A 187 11.27 -24.98 -2.75
N GLU A 188 10.99 -25.85 -1.79
CA GLU A 188 10.27 -27.10 -2.06
C GLU A 188 8.88 -26.87 -2.65
N PHE A 189 8.14 -25.90 -2.10
CA PHE A 189 6.82 -25.54 -2.61
C PHE A 189 6.89 -24.98 -4.02
N LEU A 190 7.88 -24.12 -4.32
CA LEU A 190 8.13 -23.60 -5.66
C LEU A 190 8.40 -24.73 -6.66
N LEU A 191 9.27 -25.69 -6.33
CA LEU A 191 9.58 -26.81 -7.22
C LEU A 191 8.34 -27.67 -7.52
N GLU A 192 7.53 -27.95 -6.51
CA GLU A 192 6.29 -28.72 -6.72
C GLU A 192 5.26 -27.93 -7.54
N THR A 193 5.16 -26.63 -7.31
CA THR A 193 4.32 -25.74 -8.12
C THR A 193 4.73 -25.80 -9.60
N LEU A 194 6.02 -25.68 -9.89
CA LEU A 194 6.53 -25.71 -11.26
C LEU A 194 6.25 -27.05 -11.96
N LYS A 195 6.31 -28.16 -11.24
CA LYS A 195 5.96 -29.48 -11.79
C LYS A 195 4.48 -29.62 -12.17
N ARG A 196 3.60 -28.84 -11.53
CA ARG A 196 2.14 -28.87 -11.78
C ARG A 196 1.68 -27.88 -12.85
N ILE A 197 2.54 -26.98 -13.28
CA ILE A 197 2.20 -26.05 -14.37
C ILE A 197 2.04 -26.88 -15.66
N PRO A 198 0.87 -26.82 -16.33
CA PRO A 198 0.65 -27.55 -17.57
C PRO A 198 1.68 -27.16 -18.63
N ALA A 199 2.25 -28.14 -19.31
CA ALA A 199 3.05 -27.85 -20.49
C ALA A 199 2.18 -27.14 -21.53
N LYS A 200 2.70 -26.07 -22.12
CA LYS A 200 2.02 -25.40 -23.24
C LYS A 200 1.80 -26.42 -24.34
N ASN A 201 0.55 -26.78 -24.65
CA ASN A 201 0.26 -27.58 -25.82
C ASN A 201 0.90 -26.90 -27.03
N GLN A 202 1.86 -27.56 -27.67
CA GLN A 202 2.40 -27.10 -28.93
C GLN A 202 1.19 -27.03 -29.88
N ALA A 203 0.76 -25.81 -30.19
CA ALA A 203 -0.21 -25.64 -31.25
C ALA A 203 0.39 -26.26 -32.50
N THR A 204 -0.21 -27.34 -32.95
CA THR A 204 0.13 -27.95 -34.25
C THR A 204 -0.10 -26.87 -35.28
N VAL A 205 0.99 -26.46 -35.93
CA VAL A 205 1.00 -25.49 -37.05
C VAL A 205 0.32 -26.12 -38.26
#